data_4134ddd0899c424bdc2f907a312f5874
#
_entry.id   4134ddd0899c424bdc2f907a312f5874
#
_cell.length_a   1.000
_cell.length_b   1.000
_cell.length_c   1.000
_cell.angle_alpha   90.00
_cell.angle_beta   90.00
_cell.angle_gamma   90.00
#
_symmetry.space_group_name_H-M   'P 1'
#
loop_
_entity.id
_entity.type
_entity.pdbx_description
1 polymer ?
#
loop_
_entity_poly.entity_id
_entity_poly.type
_entity_poly.pdbx_seq_one_letter_code
_entity_poly.pdbx_strand_id
1 'polypeptide(L)'
;LPGVNSAAVVNWKDLDGSSGPRVTLSPLVDARGRLVQQSSLELFRVVADQPAYWRVSGLDRFNGSVWGSDQRYTATDGQLRGATGLASDELLVQEITITGLDGIWLPAAYEPTDIEGDNISWNSPSATLVVSRGDGLEAGSTYRVTSIASLPSRDELISASPAVPVDVAKT
;
A
#
# COMPACT_ATOMS: atom_id res chain seq x y z
N LEU A 1 14.46 26.81 -12.76
CA LEU A 1 13.81 25.48 -12.81
C LEU A 1 12.36 25.71 -13.16
N PRO A 2 11.84 25.14 -14.27
CA PRO A 2 10.43 25.26 -14.61
C PRO A 2 9.60 24.49 -13.58
N GLY A 3 8.52 25.11 -13.11
CA GLY A 3 7.75 24.72 -11.97
C GLY A 3 7.03 23.39 -12.11
N VAL A 4 7.10 22.62 -11.06
CA VAL A 4 6.22 21.48 -10.80
C VAL A 4 4.87 22.04 -10.33
N ASN A 5 4.11 22.58 -11.26
CA ASN A 5 2.72 22.95 -11.02
C ASN A 5 1.83 21.87 -11.64
N SER A 6 2.00 20.64 -11.16
CA SER A 6 1.04 19.57 -11.42
C SER A 6 -0.03 19.71 -10.36
N ALA A 7 -1.17 20.27 -10.73
CA ALA A 7 -2.38 20.17 -9.92
C ALA A 7 -2.62 18.69 -9.61
N ALA A 8 -2.87 18.38 -8.35
CA ALA A 8 -3.27 17.04 -7.95
C ALA A 8 -4.46 16.62 -8.82
N VAL A 9 -4.35 15.48 -9.48
CA VAL A 9 -5.34 15.00 -10.46
C VAL A 9 -6.70 14.71 -9.84
N VAL A 10 -6.79 14.73 -8.50
CA VAL A 10 -8.05 14.60 -7.77
C VAL A 10 -8.07 15.60 -6.62
N ASN A 11 -9.02 16.54 -6.66
CA ASN A 11 -9.26 17.47 -5.57
C ASN A 11 -10.25 16.85 -4.57
N TRP A 12 -9.74 16.16 -3.56
CA TRP A 12 -10.51 15.49 -2.51
C TRP A 12 -11.14 16.45 -1.49
N LYS A 13 -10.91 17.76 -1.61
CA LYS A 13 -11.38 18.75 -0.65
C LYS A 13 -12.86 19.07 -0.74
N ASP A 14 -13.54 18.61 -1.79
CA ASP A 14 -14.94 18.94 -2.04
C ASP A 14 -15.93 17.82 -1.64
N LEU A 15 -15.43 16.73 -0.99
CA LEU A 15 -16.28 15.66 -0.47
C LEU A 15 -16.46 15.85 1.03
N ASP A 16 -17.55 16.50 1.34
CA ASP A 16 -17.99 16.95 2.65
C ASP A 16 -18.48 15.76 3.53
N GLY A 17 -18.15 15.75 4.81
CA GLY A 17 -18.93 15.02 5.80
C GLY A 17 -18.26 14.30 6.95
N SER A 18 -16.93 14.24 7.09
CA SER A 18 -16.32 13.63 8.28
C SER A 18 -15.48 14.61 9.09
N SER A 19 -15.94 14.88 10.31
CA SER A 19 -15.48 15.94 11.21
C SER A 19 -14.24 15.55 12.03
N GLY A 20 -13.12 15.25 11.37
CA GLY A 20 -11.84 15.00 12.04
C GLY A 20 -10.64 15.32 11.14
N PRO A 21 -9.44 15.54 11.70
CA PRO A 21 -8.25 15.71 10.90
C PRO A 21 -7.91 14.41 10.17
N ARG A 22 -7.86 14.45 8.84
CA ARG A 22 -7.51 13.32 7.98
C ARG A 22 -6.29 13.65 7.13
N VAL A 23 -5.50 12.63 6.81
CA VAL A 23 -4.31 12.76 5.97
C VAL A 23 -4.50 11.98 4.68
N THR A 24 -4.48 12.68 3.56
CA THR A 24 -4.45 12.08 2.23
C THR A 24 -3.01 11.80 1.83
N LEU A 25 -2.70 10.54 1.56
CA LEU A 25 -1.41 10.13 1.03
C LEU A 25 -1.46 10.15 -0.50
N SER A 26 -0.51 10.84 -1.14
CA SER A 26 -0.34 10.80 -2.59
C SER A 26 0.66 9.71 -2.97
N PRO A 27 0.42 8.91 -4.03
CA PRO A 27 1.41 7.96 -4.54
C PRO A 27 2.63 8.66 -5.15
N LEU A 28 2.53 9.95 -5.45
CA LEU A 28 3.68 10.79 -5.79
C LEU A 28 4.34 11.25 -4.50
N VAL A 29 5.50 10.71 -4.21
CA VAL A 29 6.21 10.97 -2.95
C VAL A 29 6.82 12.37 -2.98
N ASP A 30 6.14 13.34 -2.39
CA ASP A 30 6.79 14.56 -1.89
C ASP A 30 7.42 14.27 -0.51
N ALA A 31 8.58 13.63 -0.55
CA ALA A 31 9.32 13.26 0.65
C ALA A 31 9.70 14.48 1.50
N ARG A 32 9.92 15.63 0.87
CA ARG A 32 10.40 16.84 1.56
C ARG A 32 9.31 17.49 2.41
N GLY A 33 8.10 17.61 1.89
CA GLY A 33 6.98 18.21 2.64
C GLY A 33 6.59 17.38 3.86
N ARG A 34 6.72 16.06 3.78
CA ARG A 34 6.35 15.13 4.86
C ARG A 34 7.38 15.02 5.97
N LEU A 35 8.67 15.22 5.69
CA LEU A 35 9.72 15.24 6.70
C LEU A 35 9.64 16.47 7.62
N VAL A 36 8.98 17.55 7.17
CA VAL A 36 8.88 18.81 7.90
C VAL A 36 7.59 18.92 8.71
N GLN A 37 6.51 18.27 8.28
CA GLN A 37 5.20 18.31 8.96
C GLN A 37 4.90 16.96 9.62
N GLN A 38 5.53 16.67 10.73
CA GLN A 38 5.23 15.50 11.55
C GLN A 38 4.07 15.81 12.49
N SER A 39 2.87 15.34 12.16
CA SER A 39 1.74 15.32 13.08
C SER A 39 1.64 13.93 13.73
N SER A 40 1.34 13.87 15.03
CA SER A 40 1.09 12.62 15.76
C SER A 40 -0.35 12.09 15.52
N LEU A 41 -0.81 12.10 14.27
CA LEU A 41 -2.14 11.62 13.94
C LEU A 41 -2.06 10.11 13.67
N GLU A 42 -2.90 9.32 14.34
CA GLU A 42 -3.08 7.91 14.04
C GLU A 42 -3.84 7.78 12.71
N LEU A 43 -3.19 7.17 11.71
CA LEU A 43 -3.75 7.01 10.36
C LEU A 43 -4.54 5.70 10.24
N PHE A 44 -4.02 4.64 10.82
CA PHE A 44 -4.65 3.33 10.89
C PHE A 44 -4.05 2.54 12.04
N ARG A 45 -4.77 1.52 12.49
CA ARG A 45 -4.34 0.58 13.53
C ARG A 45 -4.26 -0.81 12.94
N VAL A 46 -3.25 -1.57 13.35
CA VAL A 46 -3.07 -2.96 12.92
C VAL A 46 -3.01 -3.87 14.13
N VAL A 47 -3.75 -4.97 14.05
CA VAL A 47 -3.61 -6.12 14.93
C VAL A 47 -3.03 -7.26 14.09
N ALA A 48 -1.86 -7.77 14.49
CA ALA A 48 -1.15 -8.85 13.80
C ALA A 48 -0.30 -9.63 14.81
N ASP A 49 0.01 -10.89 14.48
CA ASP A 49 0.76 -11.79 15.37
C ASP A 49 2.25 -11.42 15.45
N GLN A 50 2.76 -10.70 14.47
CA GLN A 50 4.16 -10.27 14.43
C GLN A 50 4.29 -8.88 13.79
N PRO A 51 5.37 -8.13 14.11
CA PRO A 51 5.63 -6.83 13.51
C PRO A 51 5.96 -6.97 12.03
N ALA A 52 5.55 -5.98 11.23
CA ALA A 52 5.85 -5.90 9.81
C ALA A 52 6.03 -4.43 9.37
N TYR A 53 6.40 -4.23 8.12
CA TYR A 53 6.37 -2.93 7.47
C TYR A 53 5.08 -2.79 6.66
N TRP A 54 4.21 -1.90 7.11
CA TRP A 54 2.96 -1.58 6.40
C TRP A 54 3.19 -0.46 5.40
N ARG A 55 2.70 -0.66 4.19
CA ARG A 55 2.77 0.32 3.12
C ARG A 55 1.38 0.54 2.54
N VAL A 56 1.12 1.72 2.01
CA VAL A 56 -0.15 2.08 1.36
C VAL A 56 -0.08 1.94 -0.16
N SER A 57 1.11 1.98 -0.75
CA SER A 57 1.30 1.86 -2.20
C SER A 57 2.68 1.30 -2.51
N GLY A 58 2.78 0.61 -3.64
CA GLY A 58 4.04 0.25 -4.28
C GLY A 58 4.21 1.03 -5.58
N LEU A 59 5.45 1.30 -5.94
CA LEU A 59 5.82 1.91 -7.22
C LEU A 59 6.69 0.90 -7.97
N ASP A 60 6.25 0.51 -9.18
CA ASP A 60 6.84 -0.58 -9.95
C ASP A 60 7.42 -0.13 -11.30
N ARG A 61 7.30 1.17 -11.61
CA ARG A 61 7.80 1.76 -12.86
C ARG A 61 8.67 2.96 -12.60
N PHE A 62 9.85 2.94 -13.21
CA PHE A 62 10.78 4.08 -13.23
C PHE A 62 10.95 4.58 -14.66
N ASN A 63 10.76 5.88 -14.90
CA ASN A 63 10.89 6.48 -16.23
C ASN A 63 12.23 7.21 -16.46
N GLY A 64 13.21 6.96 -15.60
CA GLY A 64 14.50 7.65 -15.61
C GLY A 64 14.55 8.87 -14.67
N SER A 65 13.42 9.34 -14.17
CA SER A 65 13.34 10.51 -13.27
C SER A 65 12.39 10.30 -12.09
N VAL A 66 11.27 9.62 -12.31
CA VAL A 66 10.19 9.48 -11.32
C VAL A 66 9.74 8.03 -11.26
N TRP A 67 9.54 7.54 -10.03
CA TRP A 67 8.86 6.28 -9.77
C TRP A 67 7.35 6.46 -9.84
N GLY A 68 6.65 5.50 -10.42
CA GLY A 68 5.20 5.47 -10.57
C GLY A 68 4.65 4.05 -10.62
N SER A 69 3.35 3.94 -10.84
CA SER A 69 2.64 2.70 -11.10
C SER A 69 1.75 2.88 -12.33
N ASP A 70 1.38 1.80 -13.01
CA ASP A 70 0.48 1.85 -14.16
C ASP A 70 -0.98 2.13 -13.78
N GLN A 71 -1.29 2.13 -12.48
CA GLN A 71 -2.61 2.41 -11.89
C GLN A 71 -3.76 1.53 -12.43
N ARG A 72 -3.42 0.34 -12.92
CA ARG A 72 -4.42 -0.62 -13.40
C ARG A 72 -4.86 -1.50 -12.25
N TYR A 73 -6.05 -1.23 -11.73
CA TYR A 73 -6.63 -1.99 -10.64
C TYR A 73 -7.69 -2.96 -11.15
N THR A 74 -7.62 -4.19 -10.69
CA THR A 74 -8.59 -5.25 -11.00
C THR A 74 -9.35 -5.60 -9.74
N ALA A 75 -10.68 -5.68 -9.83
CA ALA A 75 -11.50 -6.14 -8.71
C ALA A 75 -11.07 -7.54 -8.28
N THR A 76 -11.08 -7.78 -6.99
CA THR A 76 -10.75 -9.08 -6.40
C THR A 76 -11.97 -9.66 -5.67
N ASP A 77 -12.06 -10.98 -5.64
CA ASP A 77 -12.98 -11.77 -4.82
C ASP A 77 -12.34 -12.26 -3.51
N GLY A 78 -11.17 -11.70 -3.17
CA GLY A 78 -10.41 -12.05 -1.98
C GLY A 78 -9.00 -12.53 -2.32
N GLN A 79 -8.86 -13.47 -3.24
CA GLN A 79 -7.55 -13.99 -3.65
C GLN A 79 -6.78 -12.98 -4.51
N LEU A 80 -5.52 -12.73 -4.13
CA LEU A 80 -4.63 -11.80 -4.82
C LEU A 80 -3.51 -12.54 -5.54
N ARG A 81 -2.73 -13.31 -4.80
CA ARG A 81 -1.69 -14.20 -5.32
C ARG A 81 -1.80 -15.55 -4.62
N GLY A 82 -1.46 -16.60 -5.34
CA GLY A 82 -1.49 -17.94 -4.77
C GLY A 82 -0.42 -18.09 -3.68
N ALA A 83 -0.84 -18.17 -2.43
CA ALA A 83 0.01 -18.62 -1.31
C ALA A 83 0.14 -20.17 -1.31
N THR A 84 0.00 -20.81 -2.46
CA THR A 84 -0.04 -22.26 -2.60
C THR A 84 1.31 -22.86 -2.19
N GLY A 85 1.30 -23.69 -1.16
CA GLY A 85 2.49 -24.39 -0.67
C GLY A 85 3.29 -23.66 0.40
N LEU A 86 2.84 -22.49 0.87
CA LEU A 86 3.42 -21.82 2.03
C LEU A 86 2.89 -22.45 3.33
N ALA A 87 3.77 -22.57 4.32
CA ALA A 87 3.37 -22.96 5.67
C ALA A 87 2.62 -21.82 6.35
N SER A 88 1.81 -22.12 7.37
CA SER A 88 1.01 -21.10 8.07
C SER A 88 1.85 -20.09 8.85
N ASP A 89 3.06 -20.45 9.26
CA ASP A 89 4.04 -19.60 9.93
C ASP A 89 4.78 -18.65 8.96
N GLU A 90 4.64 -18.91 7.65
CA GLU A 90 5.10 -18.01 6.60
C GLU A 90 4.04 -16.97 6.20
N LEU A 91 2.88 -17.00 6.83
CA LEU A 91 1.77 -16.09 6.57
C LEU A 91 1.55 -15.14 7.74
N LEU A 92 1.37 -13.86 7.43
CA LEU A 92 1.01 -12.81 8.37
C LEU A 92 -0.44 -12.42 8.16
N VAL A 93 -1.28 -12.71 9.15
CA VAL A 93 -2.68 -12.24 9.19
C VAL A 93 -2.73 -10.90 9.89
N GLN A 94 -3.37 -9.92 9.26
CA GLN A 94 -3.48 -8.55 9.74
C GLN A 94 -4.93 -8.11 9.73
N GLU A 95 -5.42 -7.60 10.84
CA GLU A 95 -6.68 -6.87 10.91
C GLU A 95 -6.38 -5.38 11.00
N ILE A 96 -6.87 -4.61 10.03
CA ILE A 96 -6.52 -3.21 9.87
C ILE A 96 -7.78 -2.36 10.00
N THR A 97 -7.73 -1.38 10.90
CA THR A 97 -8.80 -0.39 11.11
C THR A 97 -8.30 0.97 10.66
N ILE A 98 -9.02 1.62 9.76
CA ILE A 98 -8.74 2.99 9.33
C ILE A 98 -9.17 3.96 10.40
N THR A 99 -8.30 4.90 10.78
CA THR A 99 -8.59 5.93 11.80
C THR A 99 -8.56 7.34 11.22
N GLY A 100 -7.47 7.74 10.59
CA GLY A 100 -7.30 9.09 10.05
C GLY A 100 -6.71 9.13 8.64
N LEU A 101 -6.57 7.96 8.00
CA LEU A 101 -6.12 7.88 6.61
C LEU A 101 -7.27 8.21 5.66
N ASP A 102 -6.97 9.08 4.69
CA ASP A 102 -7.89 9.47 3.64
C ASP A 102 -7.40 9.00 2.26
N GLY A 103 -8.31 8.96 1.28
CA GLY A 103 -8.02 8.50 -0.08
C GLY A 103 -8.53 7.10 -0.34
N ILE A 104 -7.91 6.39 -1.28
CA ILE A 104 -8.36 5.08 -1.75
C ILE A 104 -7.41 3.92 -1.42
N TRP A 105 -6.18 4.22 -0.99
CA TRP A 105 -5.13 3.21 -0.81
C TRP A 105 -5.24 2.51 0.54
N LEU A 106 -5.39 1.19 0.52
CA LEU A 106 -5.50 0.33 1.69
C LEU A 106 -4.09 -0.09 2.18
N PRO A 107 -3.71 0.25 3.41
CA PRO A 107 -2.48 -0.25 4.02
C PRO A 107 -2.42 -1.78 4.06
N ALA A 108 -1.26 -2.35 3.78
CA ALA A 108 -0.98 -3.78 3.97
C ALA A 108 0.53 -4.04 4.11
N ALA A 109 0.91 -5.12 4.77
CA ALA A 109 2.27 -5.63 4.67
C ALA A 109 2.50 -6.26 3.29
N TYR A 110 3.72 -6.23 2.84
CA TYR A 110 4.13 -6.87 1.60
C TYR A 110 4.46 -8.35 1.87
N GLU A 111 4.05 -9.28 1.07
CA GLU A 111 3.29 -9.28 -0.18
C GLU A 111 1.88 -9.81 0.11
N PRO A 112 0.81 -9.06 -0.14
CA PRO A 112 -0.55 -9.52 0.15
C PRO A 112 -0.94 -10.66 -0.78
N THR A 113 -1.53 -11.72 -0.21
CA THR A 113 -1.97 -12.93 -0.92
C THR A 113 -3.48 -13.11 -0.90
N ASP A 114 -4.14 -12.55 0.14
CA ASP A 114 -5.58 -12.63 0.31
C ASP A 114 -6.10 -11.39 1.04
N ILE A 115 -7.36 -11.00 0.78
CA ILE A 115 -8.01 -9.88 1.44
C ILE A 115 -9.50 -10.15 1.66
N GLU A 116 -9.96 -9.93 2.88
CA GLU A 116 -11.37 -9.93 3.26
C GLU A 116 -11.84 -8.49 3.46
N GLY A 117 -12.76 -8.03 2.62
CA GLY A 117 -13.34 -6.69 2.66
C GLY A 117 -14.16 -6.39 1.42
N ASP A 118 -14.95 -5.32 1.47
CA ASP A 118 -15.87 -4.95 0.40
C ASP A 118 -15.24 -3.98 -0.60
N ASN A 119 -15.63 -4.12 -1.87
CA ASN A 119 -15.28 -3.16 -2.93
C ASN A 119 -13.78 -2.93 -3.10
N ILE A 120 -12.99 -3.99 -3.02
CA ILE A 120 -11.54 -3.90 -3.11
C ILE A 120 -11.09 -4.25 -4.54
N SER A 121 -10.10 -3.51 -5.00
CA SER A 121 -9.34 -3.80 -6.20
C SER A 121 -7.85 -3.76 -5.91
N TRP A 122 -7.06 -4.41 -6.74
CA TRP A 122 -5.63 -4.45 -6.57
C TRP A 122 -4.87 -4.29 -7.87
N ASN A 123 -3.65 -3.80 -7.76
CA ASN A 123 -2.68 -3.72 -8.83
C ASN A 123 -1.61 -4.79 -8.59
N SER A 124 -1.59 -5.84 -9.43
CA SER A 124 -0.70 -6.98 -9.24
C SER A 124 0.79 -6.62 -9.31
N PRO A 125 1.27 -5.81 -10.27
CA PRO A 125 2.69 -5.48 -10.35
C PRO A 125 3.22 -4.73 -9.12
N SER A 126 2.48 -3.76 -8.60
CA SER A 126 2.87 -2.97 -7.43
C SER A 126 2.40 -3.57 -6.11
N ALA A 127 1.58 -4.63 -6.16
CA ALA A 127 0.88 -5.23 -5.01
C ALA A 127 0.17 -4.16 -4.14
N THR A 128 -0.47 -3.19 -4.79
CA THR A 128 -1.20 -2.09 -4.16
C THR A 128 -2.68 -2.40 -4.10
N LEU A 129 -3.29 -2.21 -2.93
CA LEU A 129 -4.70 -2.42 -2.67
C LEU A 129 -5.43 -1.07 -2.65
N VAL A 130 -6.63 -1.03 -3.22
CA VAL A 130 -7.47 0.18 -3.22
C VAL A 130 -8.94 -0.15 -2.98
N VAL A 131 -9.66 0.80 -2.39
CA VAL A 131 -11.13 0.80 -2.40
C VAL A 131 -11.59 1.26 -3.78
N SER A 132 -12.42 0.46 -4.46
CA SER A 132 -12.82 0.70 -5.87
C SER A 132 -14.18 1.37 -6.01
N ARG A 133 -14.95 1.50 -4.92
CA ARG A 133 -16.28 2.14 -4.92
C ARG A 133 -16.49 2.95 -3.64
N GLY A 134 -17.36 3.97 -3.72
CA GLY A 134 -17.66 4.88 -2.61
C GLY A 134 -16.73 6.10 -2.62
N ASP A 135 -16.78 6.86 -1.52
CA ASP A 135 -16.04 8.12 -1.37
C ASP A 135 -14.60 7.93 -0.84
N GLY A 136 -14.07 6.71 -0.96
CA GLY A 136 -12.74 6.36 -0.45
C GLY A 136 -12.78 5.64 0.90
N LEU A 137 -11.71 5.78 1.67
CA LEU A 137 -11.58 5.17 2.99
C LEU A 137 -12.45 5.88 4.02
N GLU A 138 -13.21 5.11 4.78
CA GLU A 138 -14.02 5.61 5.88
C GLU A 138 -13.33 5.34 7.23
N ALA A 139 -13.31 6.32 8.12
CA ALA A 139 -12.82 6.13 9.48
C ALA A 139 -13.68 5.11 10.23
N GLY A 140 -13.06 4.14 10.88
CA GLY A 140 -13.71 3.01 11.54
C GLY A 140 -13.92 1.79 10.64
N SER A 141 -13.68 1.88 9.32
CA SER A 141 -13.73 0.70 8.46
C SER A 141 -12.60 -0.27 8.81
N THR A 142 -12.92 -1.56 8.76
CA THR A 142 -11.98 -2.65 9.09
C THR A 142 -11.97 -3.65 7.95
N TYR A 143 -10.78 -4.16 7.65
CA TYR A 143 -10.57 -5.24 6.68
C TYR A 143 -9.43 -6.14 7.16
N ARG A 144 -9.37 -7.35 6.64
CA ARG A 144 -8.33 -8.33 6.95
C ARG A 144 -7.49 -8.62 5.72
N VAL A 145 -6.17 -8.65 5.89
CA VAL A 145 -5.22 -9.02 4.84
C VAL A 145 -4.36 -10.17 5.32
N THR A 146 -4.14 -11.15 4.47
CA THR A 146 -3.10 -12.15 4.64
C THR A 146 -1.94 -11.81 3.70
N SER A 147 -0.74 -11.76 4.24
CA SER A 147 0.48 -11.47 3.48
C SER A 147 1.54 -12.54 3.73
N ILE A 148 2.53 -12.62 2.86
CA ILE A 148 3.71 -13.45 3.11
C ILE A 148 4.54 -12.79 4.21
N ALA A 149 4.80 -13.52 5.30
CA ALA A 149 5.65 -13.05 6.40
C ALA A 149 7.12 -13.18 5.99
N SER A 150 7.63 -12.26 5.18
CA SER A 150 9.03 -12.27 4.76
C SER A 150 9.90 -11.52 5.76
N LEU A 151 10.53 -12.25 6.66
CA LEU A 151 11.57 -11.74 7.55
C LEU A 151 12.87 -12.55 7.29
N PRO A 152 13.57 -12.27 6.18
CA PRO A 152 14.78 -13.02 5.84
C PRO A 152 15.83 -12.87 6.96
N SER A 153 16.41 -13.97 7.35
CA SER A 153 17.53 -14.00 8.28
C SER A 153 18.77 -13.32 7.68
N ARG A 154 19.69 -12.92 8.53
CA ARG A 154 20.95 -12.35 8.06
C ARG A 154 21.71 -13.28 7.10
N ASP A 155 21.67 -14.58 7.34
CA ASP A 155 22.39 -15.57 6.52
C ASP A 155 21.72 -15.74 5.16
N GLU A 156 20.40 -15.70 5.08
CA GLU A 156 19.65 -15.67 3.82
C GLU A 156 19.96 -14.43 3.00
N LEU A 157 20.04 -13.25 3.65
CA LEU A 157 20.40 -12.00 2.98
C LEU A 157 21.85 -12.03 2.45
N ILE A 158 22.79 -12.61 3.20
CA ILE A 158 24.20 -12.74 2.77
C ILE A 158 24.33 -13.75 1.62
N SER A 159 23.54 -14.82 1.62
CA SER A 159 23.55 -15.87 0.60
C SER A 159 22.69 -15.54 -0.62
N ALA A 160 21.91 -14.47 -0.57
CA ALA A 160 21.05 -14.07 -1.69
C ALA A 160 21.88 -13.79 -2.95
N SER A 161 21.40 -14.29 -4.08
CA SER A 161 22.04 -14.06 -5.37
C SER A 161 22.04 -12.57 -5.72
N PRO A 162 23.17 -11.98 -6.14
CA PRO A 162 23.22 -10.61 -6.65
C PRO A 162 22.60 -10.48 -8.06
N ALA A 163 22.09 -11.57 -8.63
CA ALA A 163 21.50 -11.54 -9.96
C ALA A 163 20.18 -10.75 -9.94
N VAL A 164 20.14 -9.68 -10.67
CA VAL A 164 18.92 -8.88 -10.89
C VAL A 164 18.07 -9.59 -11.94
N PRO A 165 16.76 -9.80 -11.70
CA PRO A 165 15.85 -10.32 -12.72
C PRO A 165 15.90 -9.50 -14.01
N VAL A 166 15.79 -10.18 -15.17
CA VAL A 166 16.00 -9.55 -16.49
C VAL A 166 14.98 -8.45 -16.78
N ASP A 167 13.79 -8.56 -16.25
CA ASP A 167 12.72 -7.58 -16.35
C ASP A 167 13.01 -6.30 -15.54
N VAL A 168 13.69 -6.43 -14.39
CA VAL A 168 14.13 -5.30 -13.55
C VAL A 168 15.40 -4.67 -14.10
N ALA A 169 16.31 -5.46 -14.67
CA ALA A 169 17.57 -4.96 -15.24
C ALA A 169 17.39 -4.10 -16.52
N LYS A 170 16.19 -4.08 -17.09
CA LYS A 170 15.86 -3.29 -18.30
C LYS A 170 15.18 -1.95 -17.97
N THR A 171 15.00 -1.63 -16.71
CA THR A 171 14.45 -0.37 -16.21
C THR A 171 15.60 0.59 -15.92
#